data_b67f48afe73d21e97bf51a46520eaaf9
#
_entry.id   b67f48afe73d21e97bf51a46520eaaf9
#
_cell.length_a   1.000
_cell.length_b   1.000
_cell.length_c   1.000
_cell.angle_alpha   90.00
_cell.angle_beta   90.00
_cell.angle_gamma   90.00
#
_symmetry.space_group_name_H-M   'P 1'
#
loop_
_entity.id
_entity.type
_entity.pdbx_description
1 polymer ?
#
loop_
_entity_poly.entity_id
_entity_poly.type
_entity_poly.pdbx_seq_one_letter_code
_entity_poly.pdbx_strand_id
1 'polypeptide(L)'
;MFKHYVKVAIRQIKRSFLFSSINMLGFVLGMTAAFLIYLWIVDELTFEDFNKNGDYIYRVIREEQSAKGQVPSTVTPLSEVFRKDFSKVENATFIKYGGKYDIYAGDVGVEANYGYVDTTFFDVFSFPVVAGDPSLLKKDPQMVVLSEAIAE
;
A
#
# COMPACT_ATOMS: atom_id res chain seq x y z
N MET A 1 22.54 -26.96 37.63
CA MET A 1 21.14 -27.40 37.53
C MET A 1 20.65 -27.40 36.09
N PHE A 2 20.82 -26.34 35.29
CA PHE A 2 20.36 -26.27 33.90
C PHE A 2 20.79 -27.45 32.98
N LYS A 3 22.07 -27.82 33.00
CA LYS A 3 22.60 -28.98 32.25
C LYS A 3 21.87 -30.30 32.55
N HIS A 4 21.43 -30.50 33.80
CA HIS A 4 20.70 -31.69 34.21
C HIS A 4 19.30 -31.72 33.55
N TYR A 5 18.57 -30.62 33.58
CA TYR A 5 17.25 -30.53 32.95
C TYR A 5 17.30 -30.77 31.43
N VAL A 6 18.31 -30.19 30.76
CA VAL A 6 18.51 -30.41 29.32
C VAL A 6 18.77 -31.90 29.02
N LYS A 7 19.62 -32.58 29.83
CA LYS A 7 19.91 -34.00 29.66
C LYS A 7 18.68 -34.89 29.85
N VAL A 8 17.85 -34.55 30.85
CA VAL A 8 16.58 -35.27 31.10
C VAL A 8 15.61 -35.06 29.96
N ALA A 9 15.47 -33.82 29.46
CA ALA A 9 14.58 -33.50 28.32
C ALA A 9 14.99 -34.27 27.06
N ILE A 10 16.28 -34.28 26.71
CA ILE A 10 16.78 -35.03 25.54
C ILE A 10 16.50 -36.53 25.68
N ARG A 11 16.71 -37.09 26.87
CA ARG A 11 16.40 -38.49 27.12
C ARG A 11 14.93 -38.82 26.99
N GLN A 12 14.05 -37.91 27.45
CA GLN A 12 12.61 -38.08 27.33
C GLN A 12 12.16 -38.04 25.87
N ILE A 13 12.68 -37.08 25.07
CA ILE A 13 12.40 -36.98 23.64
C ILE A 13 12.80 -38.28 22.92
N LYS A 14 13.96 -38.84 23.23
CA LYS A 14 14.42 -40.10 22.63
C LYS A 14 13.56 -41.31 23.04
N ARG A 15 13.02 -41.32 24.26
CA ARG A 15 12.19 -42.42 24.77
C ARG A 15 10.78 -42.42 24.17
N SER A 16 10.23 -41.25 23.87
CA SER A 16 8.89 -41.09 23.28
C SER A 16 8.96 -40.31 21.96
N PHE A 17 9.86 -40.78 21.07
CA PHE A 17 10.19 -40.06 19.83
C PHE A 17 8.98 -39.69 18.99
N LEU A 18 8.06 -40.63 18.73
CA LEU A 18 6.91 -40.40 17.90
C LEU A 18 5.99 -39.30 18.46
N PHE A 19 5.66 -39.38 19.76
CA PHE A 19 4.84 -38.39 20.43
C PHE A 19 5.50 -37.00 20.47
N SER A 20 6.81 -36.98 20.79
CA SER A 20 7.55 -35.71 20.81
C SER A 20 7.67 -35.07 19.44
N SER A 21 7.82 -35.89 18.38
CA SER A 21 7.90 -35.39 17.01
C SER A 21 6.57 -34.79 16.54
N ILE A 22 5.43 -35.44 16.85
CA ILE A 22 4.11 -34.93 16.50
C ILE A 22 3.85 -33.58 17.20
N ASN A 23 4.17 -33.49 18.50
CA ASN A 23 4.00 -32.25 19.24
C ASN A 23 4.91 -31.13 18.72
N MET A 24 6.16 -31.46 18.39
CA MET A 24 7.13 -30.52 17.84
C MET A 24 6.71 -30.01 16.46
N LEU A 25 6.21 -30.89 15.60
CA LEU A 25 5.68 -30.51 14.29
C LEU A 25 4.46 -29.60 14.44
N GLY A 26 3.52 -29.95 15.32
CA GLY A 26 2.36 -29.11 15.60
C GLY A 26 2.76 -27.71 16.13
N PHE A 27 3.73 -27.65 17.02
CA PHE A 27 4.24 -26.40 17.54
C PHE A 27 4.92 -25.56 16.45
N VAL A 28 5.79 -26.18 15.63
CA VAL A 28 6.46 -25.49 14.52
C VAL A 28 5.45 -24.95 13.51
N LEU A 29 4.48 -25.76 13.10
CA LEU A 29 3.44 -25.32 12.17
C LEU A 29 2.60 -24.18 12.76
N GLY A 30 2.19 -24.28 14.01
CA GLY A 30 1.44 -23.24 14.69
C GLY A 30 2.21 -21.93 14.81
N MET A 31 3.48 -22.00 15.23
CA MET A 31 4.33 -20.80 15.29
C MET A 31 4.59 -20.19 13.92
N THR A 32 4.82 -21.01 12.90
CA THR A 32 5.05 -20.54 11.54
C THR A 32 3.82 -19.79 11.03
N ALA A 33 2.62 -20.37 11.21
CA ALA A 33 1.37 -19.71 10.81
C ALA A 33 1.17 -18.37 11.56
N ALA A 34 1.37 -18.36 12.87
CA ALA A 34 1.25 -17.15 13.68
C ALA A 34 2.26 -16.06 13.25
N PHE A 35 3.49 -16.46 12.93
CA PHE A 35 4.52 -15.54 12.48
C PHE A 35 4.24 -14.95 11.10
N LEU A 36 3.72 -15.76 10.17
CA LEU A 36 3.31 -15.30 8.85
C LEU A 36 2.14 -14.29 8.94
N ILE A 37 1.15 -14.57 9.79
CA ILE A 37 0.05 -13.64 10.05
C ILE A 37 0.57 -12.34 10.66
N TYR A 38 1.48 -12.43 11.61
CA TYR A 38 2.10 -11.25 12.22
C TYR A 38 2.85 -10.40 11.20
N LEU A 39 3.67 -11.01 10.34
CA LEU A 39 4.38 -10.30 9.27
C LEU A 39 3.42 -9.63 8.30
N TRP A 40 2.35 -10.31 7.90
CA TRP A 40 1.32 -9.74 7.04
C TRP A 40 0.63 -8.53 7.69
N ILE A 41 0.28 -8.64 8.98
CA ILE A 41 -0.32 -7.50 9.71
C ILE A 41 0.63 -6.32 9.78
N VAL A 42 1.91 -6.55 10.06
CA VAL A 42 2.91 -5.48 10.09
C VAL A 42 3.04 -4.82 8.72
N ASP A 43 3.14 -5.60 7.66
CA ASP A 43 3.21 -5.10 6.28
C ASP A 43 1.99 -4.24 5.93
N GLU A 44 0.77 -4.71 6.22
CA GLU A 44 -0.48 -3.99 5.97
C GLU A 44 -0.57 -2.68 6.78
N LEU A 45 -0.13 -2.68 8.03
CA LEU A 45 -0.19 -1.49 8.88
C LEU A 45 0.87 -0.44 8.52
N THR A 46 1.99 -0.85 7.91
CA THR A 46 3.09 0.06 7.56
C THR A 46 3.09 0.45 6.09
N PHE A 47 2.19 -0.12 5.29
CA PHE A 47 2.15 0.09 3.84
C PHE A 47 2.07 1.56 3.41
N GLU A 48 1.35 2.39 4.16
CA GLU A 48 1.14 3.82 3.85
C GLU A 48 1.93 4.79 4.75
N ASP A 49 2.84 4.29 5.59
CA ASP A 49 3.63 5.09 6.55
C ASP A 49 4.55 6.11 5.88
N PHE A 50 4.81 5.98 4.58
CA PHE A 50 5.57 6.96 3.83
C PHE A 50 4.84 8.31 3.67
N ASN A 51 3.51 8.32 3.86
CA ASN A 51 2.72 9.55 3.82
C ASN A 51 2.84 10.31 5.13
N LYS A 52 3.49 11.47 5.13
CA LYS A 52 3.69 12.32 6.31
C LYS A 52 2.40 12.74 7.01
N ASN A 53 1.33 12.87 6.23
CA ASN A 53 0.01 13.28 6.71
C ASN A 53 -1.00 12.13 6.65
N GLY A 54 -0.55 10.87 6.71
CA GLY A 54 -1.41 9.69 6.56
C GLY A 54 -2.65 9.70 7.45
N ASP A 55 -2.50 10.10 8.72
CA ASP A 55 -3.60 10.19 9.69
C ASP A 55 -4.71 11.19 9.33
N TYR A 56 -4.42 12.13 8.43
CA TYR A 56 -5.33 13.20 8.00
C TYR A 56 -5.81 13.03 6.56
N ILE A 57 -5.41 11.96 5.89
CA ILE A 57 -5.85 11.66 4.53
C ILE A 57 -7.11 10.81 4.59
N TYR A 58 -8.19 11.32 4.02
CA TYR A 58 -9.49 10.65 3.99
C TYR A 58 -9.92 10.39 2.56
N ARG A 59 -10.39 9.18 2.30
CA ARG A 59 -10.99 8.82 1.03
C ARG A 59 -12.48 9.17 1.03
N VAL A 60 -12.90 9.94 0.06
CA VAL A 60 -14.33 10.24 -0.14
C VAL A 60 -15.01 9.07 -0.83
N ILE A 61 -16.06 8.55 -0.23
CA ILE A 61 -16.88 7.44 -0.75
C ILE A 61 -18.28 7.98 -1.02
N ARG A 62 -18.86 7.59 -2.14
CA ARG A 62 -20.25 7.91 -2.49
C ARG A 62 -21.15 6.76 -2.10
N GLU A 63 -22.26 7.05 -1.44
CA GLU A 63 -23.34 6.10 -1.23
C GLU A 63 -24.31 6.16 -2.41
N GLU A 64 -24.50 5.05 -3.10
CA GLU A 64 -25.41 4.97 -4.24
C GLU A 64 -26.68 4.21 -3.83
N GLN A 65 -27.82 4.91 -3.86
CA GLN A 65 -29.12 4.35 -3.45
C GLN A 65 -29.56 3.15 -4.31
N SER A 66 -29.16 3.11 -5.60
CA SER A 66 -29.53 2.04 -6.51
C SER A 66 -28.66 0.78 -6.40
N ALA A 67 -27.42 0.90 -5.94
CA ALA A 67 -26.45 -0.20 -5.90
C ALA A 67 -26.36 -0.91 -4.52
N LYS A 68 -27.15 -0.51 -3.52
CA LYS A 68 -27.09 -1.05 -2.14
C LYS A 68 -25.67 -1.12 -1.57
N GLY A 69 -24.80 -0.16 -1.88
CA GLY A 69 -23.42 -0.19 -1.39
C GLY A 69 -22.69 1.13 -1.54
N GLN A 70 -21.54 1.18 -0.90
CA GLN A 70 -20.61 2.28 -1.00
C GLN A 70 -19.79 2.14 -2.28
N VAL A 71 -19.77 3.19 -3.11
CA VAL A 71 -18.97 3.23 -4.34
C VAL A 71 -17.76 4.11 -4.09
N PRO A 72 -16.53 3.57 -4.23
CA PRO A 72 -15.30 4.34 -4.02
C PRO A 72 -14.96 5.29 -5.18
N SER A 73 -15.92 5.56 -6.06
CA SER A 73 -15.77 6.44 -7.21
C SER A 73 -16.65 7.66 -7.05
N THR A 74 -16.08 8.83 -7.29
CA THR A 74 -16.78 10.12 -7.27
C THR A 74 -16.57 10.87 -8.59
N VAL A 75 -17.23 12.01 -8.75
CA VAL A 75 -17.05 12.88 -9.92
C VAL A 75 -15.76 13.71 -9.79
N THR A 76 -15.04 13.85 -10.89
CA THR A 76 -13.73 14.54 -10.92
C THR A 76 -13.76 15.99 -10.37
N PRO A 77 -14.78 16.83 -10.60
CA PRO A 77 -14.81 18.19 -10.08
C PRO A 77 -14.93 18.30 -8.55
N LEU A 78 -15.18 17.19 -7.85
CA LEU A 78 -15.43 17.21 -6.41
C LEU A 78 -14.21 17.69 -5.60
N SER A 79 -12.98 17.43 -6.07
CA SER A 79 -11.76 17.90 -5.41
C SER A 79 -11.69 19.43 -5.35
N GLU A 80 -12.10 20.12 -6.42
CA GLU A 80 -12.18 21.59 -6.41
C GLU A 80 -13.25 22.13 -5.45
N VAL A 81 -14.42 21.50 -5.42
CA VAL A 81 -15.51 21.87 -4.49
C VAL A 81 -15.04 21.73 -3.05
N PHE A 82 -14.36 20.61 -2.71
CA PHE A 82 -13.83 20.43 -1.36
C PHE A 82 -12.83 21.50 -0.97
N ARG A 83 -11.93 21.89 -1.86
CA ARG A 83 -10.95 22.96 -1.58
C ARG A 83 -11.60 24.34 -1.41
N LYS A 84 -12.67 24.62 -2.15
CA LYS A 84 -13.32 25.95 -2.15
C LYS A 84 -14.34 26.12 -1.04
N ASP A 85 -15.17 25.09 -0.82
CA ASP A 85 -16.39 25.24 -0.02
C ASP A 85 -16.23 24.72 1.42
N PHE A 86 -15.17 23.93 1.69
CA PHE A 86 -14.96 23.31 3.00
C PHE A 86 -13.70 23.85 3.67
N SER A 87 -13.85 24.78 4.59
CA SER A 87 -12.74 25.45 5.29
C SER A 87 -11.85 24.52 6.14
N LYS A 88 -12.33 23.32 6.48
CA LYS A 88 -11.57 22.31 7.22
C LYS A 88 -10.74 21.40 6.30
N VAL A 89 -10.94 21.46 5.00
CA VAL A 89 -10.19 20.71 4.01
C VAL A 89 -9.01 21.55 3.56
N GLU A 90 -7.82 21.17 3.96
CA GLU A 90 -6.59 21.87 3.58
C GLU A 90 -6.28 21.65 2.10
N ASN A 91 -6.41 20.40 1.64
CA ASN A 91 -6.20 20.04 0.26
C ASN A 91 -7.11 18.87 -0.17
N ALA A 92 -7.32 18.72 -1.46
CA ALA A 92 -8.05 17.60 -2.03
C ALA A 92 -7.50 17.28 -3.42
N THR A 93 -7.43 16.01 -3.75
CA THR A 93 -6.98 15.51 -5.05
C THR A 93 -7.87 14.38 -5.53
N PHE A 94 -7.83 14.07 -6.80
CA PHE A 94 -8.44 12.87 -7.34
C PHE A 94 -7.42 11.98 -8.02
N ILE A 95 -7.72 10.69 -8.04
CA ILE A 95 -6.99 9.69 -8.81
C ILE A 95 -8.01 8.97 -9.70
N LYS A 96 -7.79 9.01 -11.01
CA LYS A 96 -8.61 8.29 -11.98
C LYS A 96 -7.75 7.27 -12.70
N TYR A 97 -8.05 6.01 -12.50
CA TYR A 97 -7.38 4.92 -13.20
C TYR A 97 -7.72 4.98 -14.70
N GLY A 98 -6.69 4.99 -15.54
CA GLY A 98 -6.82 5.08 -17.00
C GLY A 98 -6.74 3.75 -17.72
N GLY A 99 -6.19 2.72 -17.07
CA GLY A 99 -5.98 1.39 -17.66
C GLY A 99 -4.53 1.17 -18.08
N LYS A 100 -4.34 0.38 -19.15
CA LYS A 100 -3.05 0.09 -19.73
C LYS A 100 -2.86 0.85 -21.02
N TYR A 101 -1.66 1.33 -21.26
CA TYR A 101 -1.27 2.05 -22.45
C TYR A 101 0.18 1.77 -22.82
N ASP A 102 0.46 1.75 -24.10
CA ASP A 102 1.84 1.63 -24.58
C ASP A 102 2.49 3.01 -24.59
N ILE A 103 3.54 3.16 -23.79
CA ILE A 103 4.36 4.38 -23.74
C ILE A 103 5.55 4.16 -24.66
N TYR A 104 5.77 5.11 -25.57
CA TYR A 104 6.88 5.05 -26.51
C TYR A 104 7.93 6.11 -26.20
N ALA A 105 9.19 5.68 -26.14
CA ALA A 105 10.36 6.56 -26.15
C ALA A 105 11.16 6.24 -27.44
N GLY A 106 10.94 7.01 -28.50
CA GLY A 106 11.46 6.67 -29.84
C GLY A 106 10.84 5.38 -30.37
N ASP A 107 11.67 4.37 -30.63
CA ASP A 107 11.24 3.07 -31.16
C ASP A 107 10.98 2.01 -30.07
N VAL A 108 11.24 2.36 -28.82
CA VAL A 108 11.03 1.45 -27.66
C VAL A 108 9.66 1.71 -27.05
N GLY A 109 8.81 0.68 -27.05
CA GLY A 109 7.49 0.71 -26.42
C GLY A 109 7.41 -0.16 -25.18
N VAL A 110 6.81 0.36 -24.11
CA VAL A 110 6.57 -0.36 -22.84
C VAL A 110 5.09 -0.25 -22.49
N GLU A 111 4.43 -1.39 -22.24
CA GLU A 111 3.06 -1.41 -21.72
C GLU A 111 3.08 -1.04 -20.23
N ALA A 112 2.39 0.03 -19.88
CA ALA A 112 2.30 0.49 -18.50
C ALA A 112 0.87 0.81 -18.06
N ASN A 113 0.61 0.63 -16.79
CA ASN A 113 -0.61 1.16 -16.18
C ASN A 113 -0.47 2.68 -16.00
N TYR A 114 -1.50 3.41 -16.36
CA TYR A 114 -1.51 4.85 -16.18
C TYR A 114 -2.76 5.32 -15.44
N GLY A 115 -2.67 6.51 -14.89
CA GLY A 115 -3.78 7.19 -14.24
C GLY A 115 -3.66 8.70 -14.39
N TYR A 116 -4.78 9.37 -14.22
CA TYR A 116 -4.82 10.82 -14.15
C TYR A 116 -4.91 11.24 -12.70
N VAL A 117 -4.14 12.25 -12.34
CA VAL A 117 -4.14 12.85 -11.01
C VAL A 117 -4.33 14.36 -11.12
N ASP A 118 -4.81 14.98 -10.06
CA ASP A 118 -4.87 16.43 -9.94
C ASP A 118 -3.47 17.00 -9.70
N THR A 119 -3.26 18.25 -10.03
CA THR A 119 -2.00 18.99 -9.79
C THR A 119 -1.63 19.09 -8.31
N THR A 120 -2.57 18.84 -7.41
CA THR A 120 -2.40 18.81 -5.95
C THR A 120 -2.04 17.43 -5.41
N PHE A 121 -1.84 16.44 -6.27
CA PHE A 121 -1.55 15.06 -5.87
C PHE A 121 -0.34 14.96 -4.93
N PHE A 122 0.76 15.60 -5.28
CA PHE A 122 1.99 15.62 -4.47
C PHE A 122 1.92 16.53 -3.23
N ASP A 123 0.90 17.40 -3.14
CA ASP A 123 0.64 18.16 -1.92
C ASP A 123 -0.09 17.30 -0.88
N VAL A 124 -0.90 16.34 -1.32
CA VAL A 124 -1.64 15.41 -0.46
C VAL A 124 -0.79 14.19 -0.11
N PHE A 125 -0.16 13.57 -1.11
CA PHE A 125 0.62 12.35 -0.95
C PHE A 125 2.13 12.64 -0.97
N SER A 126 2.85 12.03 -0.04
CA SER A 126 4.29 12.24 0.16
C SER A 126 5.15 11.27 -0.67
N PHE A 127 4.79 10.99 -1.93
CA PHE A 127 5.61 10.15 -2.78
C PHE A 127 7.01 10.75 -2.98
N PRO A 128 8.08 9.96 -2.81
CA PRO A 128 9.43 10.42 -3.07
C PRO A 128 9.62 10.67 -4.57
N VAL A 129 10.11 11.87 -4.91
CA VAL A 129 10.48 12.21 -6.28
C VAL A 129 11.99 12.02 -6.42
N VAL A 130 12.40 11.08 -7.28
CA VAL A 130 13.82 10.74 -7.50
C VAL A 130 14.47 11.77 -8.42
N ALA A 131 13.75 12.24 -9.44
CA ALA A 131 14.25 13.23 -10.39
C ALA A 131 13.13 14.14 -10.87
N GLY A 132 13.47 15.39 -11.19
CA GLY A 132 12.52 16.40 -11.65
C GLY A 132 11.89 17.22 -10.53
N ASP A 133 10.94 18.07 -10.90
CA ASP A 133 10.23 18.97 -9.98
C ASP A 133 8.70 18.80 -10.15
N PRO A 134 8.01 18.18 -9.17
CA PRO A 134 6.56 17.96 -9.25
C PRO A 134 5.76 19.28 -9.23
N SER A 135 6.34 20.40 -8.81
CA SER A 135 5.66 21.71 -8.84
C SER A 135 5.34 22.17 -10.27
N LEU A 136 6.05 21.64 -11.25
CA LEU A 136 5.82 21.92 -12.67
C LEU A 136 4.47 21.39 -13.16
N LEU A 137 3.89 20.36 -12.52
CA LEU A 137 2.56 19.86 -12.82
C LEU A 137 1.46 20.96 -12.67
N LYS A 138 1.72 21.93 -11.79
CA LYS A 138 0.80 23.09 -11.62
C LYS A 138 0.89 24.09 -12.77
N LYS A 139 1.98 24.05 -13.55
CA LYS A 139 2.23 24.99 -14.64
C LYS A 139 1.86 24.40 -16.01
N ASP A 140 2.04 23.09 -16.16
CA ASP A 140 1.76 22.41 -17.42
C ASP A 140 0.97 21.11 -17.17
N PRO A 141 -0.33 21.10 -17.52
CA PRO A 141 -1.18 19.92 -17.33
C PRO A 141 -0.86 18.77 -18.30
N GLN A 142 0.03 18.95 -19.25
CA GLN A 142 0.47 17.89 -20.19
C GLN A 142 1.68 17.11 -19.66
N MET A 143 2.21 17.47 -18.50
CA MET A 143 3.33 16.75 -17.90
C MET A 143 2.93 15.34 -17.47
N VAL A 144 3.87 14.42 -17.63
CA VAL A 144 3.75 13.03 -17.22
C VAL A 144 4.78 12.75 -16.12
N VAL A 145 4.37 12.01 -15.10
CA VAL A 145 5.25 11.46 -14.08
C VAL A 145 5.39 9.97 -14.33
N LEU A 146 6.61 9.49 -14.41
CA LEU A 146 6.92 8.08 -14.62
C LEU A 146 7.41 7.46 -13.31
N SER A 147 7.12 6.17 -13.10
CA SER A 147 7.83 5.41 -12.08
C SER A 147 9.27 5.17 -12.51
N GLU A 148 10.18 5.03 -11.56
CA GLU A 148 11.60 4.75 -11.81
C GLU A 148 11.78 3.53 -12.74
N ALA A 149 11.03 2.46 -12.48
CA ALA A 149 11.05 1.23 -13.26
C ALA A 149 10.61 1.38 -14.76
N ILE A 150 9.94 2.49 -15.12
CA ILE A 150 9.54 2.77 -16.50
C ILE A 150 10.50 3.77 -17.12
N ALA A 151 11.20 4.55 -16.31
CA ALA A 151 12.14 5.57 -16.77
C ALA A 151 13.53 5.01 -17.10
N GLU A 152 13.88 3.81 -16.59
CA GLU A 152 15.09 3.04 -16.88
C GLU A 152 14.92 2.16 -18.13
#